data_9106ba92d9aa01e72cd3bbc17bcd712d
#
_entry.id   9106ba92d9aa01e72cd3bbc17bcd712d
#
_cell.length_a   1.000
_cell.length_b   1.000
_cell.length_c   1.000
_cell.angle_alpha   90.00
_cell.angle_beta   90.00
_cell.angle_gamma   90.00
#
_symmetry.space_group_name_H-M   'P 1'
#
loop_
_entity.id
_entity.type
_entity.pdbx_description
1 polymer ?
#
loop_
_entity_poly.entity_id
_entity_poly.type
_entity_poly.pdbx_seq_one_letter_code
_entity_poly.pdbx_strand_id
1 'polypeptide(L)'
;MGVYAKLLEIQQAIKAPKDQRNDFGNYKYRSCEDIVEAVKPLLGEQKAVLTISDEIKMIGERYYIFATAAIVDAETGERVEVTAQAREADNKKGMDPSQVTGATSSYARKYALNGLLAIDDTKDADAQAPAQQTSLPKCEMCGSDIIATFSKKGQLLSPNFLADYSRKKFGRCLCSDCMKHAEQQDESAG
;
A
#
# COMPACT_ATOMS: atom_id res chain seq x y z
N MET A 1 27.28 2.77 -27.53
CA MET A 1 27.18 3.15 -26.09
C MET A 1 26.80 1.88 -25.32
N GLY A 2 27.52 1.50 -24.26
CA GLY A 2 27.24 0.25 -23.54
C GLY A 2 25.98 0.36 -22.69
N VAL A 3 25.43 -0.79 -22.25
CA VAL A 3 24.14 -0.93 -21.53
C VAL A 3 24.05 -0.06 -20.28
N TYR A 4 25.15 0.10 -19.52
CA TYR A 4 25.16 0.96 -18.34
C TYR A 4 24.99 2.45 -18.66
N ALA A 5 25.57 2.91 -19.78
CA ALA A 5 25.40 4.29 -20.22
C ALA A 5 23.96 4.55 -20.70
N LYS A 6 23.35 3.58 -21.39
CA LYS A 6 21.92 3.62 -21.76
C LYS A 6 21.02 3.66 -20.53
N LEU A 7 21.31 2.83 -19.51
CA LEU A 7 20.58 2.82 -18.25
C LEU A 7 20.71 4.16 -17.50
N LEU A 8 21.90 4.76 -17.48
CA LEU A 8 22.11 6.07 -16.86
C LEU A 8 21.22 7.14 -17.49
N GLU A 9 21.17 7.22 -18.82
CA GLU A 9 20.30 8.16 -19.54
C GLU A 9 18.80 7.92 -19.20
N ILE A 10 18.38 6.64 -19.15
CA ILE A 10 17.01 6.28 -18.77
C ILE A 10 16.71 6.72 -17.33
N GLN A 11 17.61 6.44 -16.37
CA GLN A 11 17.44 6.81 -14.97
C GLN A 11 17.35 8.32 -14.76
N GLN A 12 18.08 9.12 -15.55
CA GLN A 12 18.04 10.58 -15.46
C GLN A 12 16.77 11.18 -16.09
N ALA A 13 16.24 10.54 -17.12
CA ALA A 13 15.10 11.07 -17.87
C ALA A 13 13.73 10.59 -17.34
N ILE A 14 13.68 9.42 -16.68
CA ILE A 14 12.40 8.81 -16.28
C ILE A 14 11.65 9.68 -15.26
N LYS A 15 10.37 9.90 -15.56
CA LYS A 15 9.42 10.53 -14.64
C LYS A 15 8.21 9.63 -14.49
N ALA A 16 8.08 8.99 -13.34
CA ALA A 16 6.97 8.12 -13.01
C ALA A 16 6.24 8.68 -11.77
N PRO A 17 5.33 9.65 -11.93
CA PRO A 17 4.64 10.29 -10.82
C PRO A 17 3.73 9.30 -10.08
N LYS A 18 3.40 9.59 -8.82
CA LYS A 18 2.44 8.82 -8.01
C LYS A 18 1.04 9.35 -8.25
N ASP A 19 0.39 8.91 -9.34
CA ASP A 19 -0.93 9.42 -9.75
C ASP A 19 -2.08 8.52 -9.29
N GLN A 20 -1.79 7.28 -8.88
CA GLN A 20 -2.76 6.37 -8.27
C GLN A 20 -3.04 6.78 -6.83
N ARG A 21 -4.30 6.62 -6.39
CA ARG A 21 -4.71 6.87 -5.01
C ARG A 21 -5.22 5.60 -4.34
N ASN A 22 -4.71 5.32 -3.16
CA ASN A 22 -5.26 4.28 -2.30
C ASN A 22 -6.21 4.94 -1.29
N ASP A 23 -7.53 4.73 -1.48
CA ASP A 23 -8.55 5.33 -0.63
C ASP A 23 -8.58 4.73 0.79
N PHE A 24 -8.15 3.48 0.96
CA PHE A 24 -8.04 2.84 2.27
C PHE A 24 -6.92 3.42 3.13
N GLY A 25 -5.76 3.70 2.51
CA GLY A 25 -4.59 4.23 3.20
C GLY A 25 -4.43 5.75 3.06
N ASN A 26 -5.27 6.41 2.26
CA ASN A 26 -5.21 7.84 1.94
C ASN A 26 -3.82 8.33 1.51
N TYR A 27 -3.14 7.53 0.66
CA TYR A 27 -1.84 7.88 0.09
C TYR A 27 -1.82 7.72 -1.43
N LYS A 28 -0.95 8.50 -2.09
CA LYS A 28 -0.69 8.36 -3.52
C LYS A 28 0.40 7.32 -3.74
N TYR A 29 0.23 6.48 -4.77
CA TYR A 29 1.21 5.49 -5.19
C TYR A 29 1.30 5.43 -6.71
N ARG A 30 2.30 4.71 -7.23
CA ARG A 30 2.41 4.32 -8.64
C ARG A 30 2.33 2.80 -8.73
N SER A 31 1.71 2.30 -9.76
CA SER A 31 1.65 0.87 -10.05
C SER A 31 2.91 0.40 -10.81
N CYS A 32 3.06 -0.90 -10.97
CA CYS A 32 4.08 -1.47 -11.85
C CYS A 32 3.86 -1.01 -13.29
N GLU A 33 2.62 -0.98 -13.73
CA GLU A 33 2.18 -0.58 -15.06
C GLU A 33 2.54 0.89 -15.35
N ASP A 34 2.35 1.79 -14.40
CA ASP A 34 2.70 3.22 -14.54
C ASP A 34 4.21 3.39 -14.80
N ILE A 35 5.07 2.59 -14.15
CA ILE A 35 6.52 2.63 -14.38
C ILE A 35 6.87 2.09 -15.76
N VAL A 36 6.24 0.99 -16.18
CA VAL A 36 6.47 0.40 -17.49
C VAL A 36 6.05 1.37 -18.60
N GLU A 37 4.90 2.03 -18.48
CA GLU A 37 4.47 3.03 -19.45
C GLU A 37 5.42 4.25 -19.50
N ALA A 38 5.88 4.72 -18.35
CA ALA A 38 6.80 5.86 -18.28
C ALA A 38 8.17 5.58 -18.92
N VAL A 39 8.67 4.34 -18.85
CA VAL A 39 9.99 3.98 -19.39
C VAL A 39 9.97 3.69 -20.89
N LYS A 40 8.84 3.25 -21.47
CA LYS A 40 8.74 2.85 -22.88
C LYS A 40 9.32 3.84 -23.89
N PRO A 41 9.01 5.15 -23.83
CA PRO A 41 9.60 6.13 -24.76
C PRO A 41 11.13 6.15 -24.69
N LEU A 42 11.68 6.13 -23.46
CA LEU A 42 13.11 6.20 -23.20
C LEU A 42 13.84 4.93 -23.71
N LEU A 43 13.20 3.77 -23.61
CA LEU A 43 13.73 2.52 -24.17
C LEU A 43 13.90 2.62 -25.68
N GLY A 44 12.92 3.20 -26.38
CA GLY A 44 13.01 3.44 -27.82
C GLY A 44 14.14 4.36 -28.20
N GLU A 45 14.32 5.48 -27.49
CA GLU A 45 15.39 6.45 -27.71
C GLU A 45 16.77 5.82 -27.52
N GLN A 46 16.91 4.97 -26.48
CA GLN A 46 18.18 4.33 -26.13
C GLN A 46 18.43 2.98 -26.87
N LYS A 47 17.51 2.55 -27.75
CA LYS A 47 17.55 1.23 -28.38
C LYS A 47 17.78 0.11 -27.37
N ALA A 48 17.01 0.13 -26.32
CA ALA A 48 17.05 -0.84 -25.24
C ALA A 48 15.70 -1.54 -25.07
N VAL A 49 15.72 -2.73 -24.46
CA VAL A 49 14.54 -3.54 -24.18
C VAL A 49 14.44 -3.74 -22.67
N LEU A 50 13.24 -3.55 -22.13
CA LEU A 50 12.93 -3.94 -20.75
C LEU A 50 12.34 -5.36 -20.77
N THR A 51 12.92 -6.26 -19.98
CA THR A 51 12.35 -7.58 -19.70
C THR A 51 12.03 -7.72 -18.23
N ILE A 52 10.92 -8.39 -17.90
CA ILE A 52 10.53 -8.69 -16.53
C ILE A 52 10.14 -10.16 -16.46
N SER A 53 10.69 -10.89 -15.51
CA SER A 53 10.36 -12.30 -15.26
C SER A 53 10.14 -12.54 -13.78
N ASP A 54 9.31 -13.53 -13.45
CA ASP A 54 9.02 -13.94 -12.08
C ASP A 54 9.46 -15.40 -11.85
N GLU A 55 9.93 -15.66 -10.64
CA GLU A 55 10.20 -16.98 -10.12
C GLU A 55 9.56 -17.13 -8.74
N ILE A 56 8.87 -18.26 -8.51
CA ILE A 56 8.30 -18.57 -7.19
C ILE A 56 9.28 -19.44 -6.42
N LYS A 57 9.64 -19.03 -5.21
CA LYS A 57 10.50 -19.80 -4.30
C LYS A 57 9.82 -20.00 -2.95
N MET A 58 9.97 -21.19 -2.42
CA MET A 58 9.60 -21.49 -1.04
C MET A 58 10.83 -21.32 -0.14
N ILE A 59 10.72 -20.45 0.86
CA ILE A 59 11.76 -20.20 1.86
C ILE A 59 11.17 -20.48 3.24
N GLY A 60 11.68 -21.53 3.87
CA GLY A 60 11.04 -22.11 5.06
C GLY A 60 9.65 -22.66 4.67
N GLU A 61 8.60 -22.17 5.32
CA GLU A 61 7.21 -22.56 5.06
C GLU A 61 6.43 -21.49 4.28
N ARG A 62 7.13 -20.58 3.58
CA ARG A 62 6.52 -19.41 2.95
C ARG A 62 6.92 -19.27 1.50
N TYR A 63 5.96 -18.86 0.67
CA TYR A 63 6.20 -18.57 -0.74
C TYR A 63 6.57 -17.10 -0.95
N TYR A 64 7.55 -16.89 -1.84
CA TYR A 64 8.02 -15.59 -2.29
C TYR A 64 8.02 -15.56 -3.81
N ILE A 65 7.60 -14.44 -4.36
CA ILE A 65 7.78 -14.10 -5.76
C ILE A 65 9.08 -13.30 -5.87
N PHE A 66 10.02 -13.79 -6.67
CA PHE A 66 11.25 -13.10 -7.07
C PHE A 66 11.02 -12.54 -8.46
N ALA A 67 10.96 -11.22 -8.59
CA ALA A 67 10.86 -10.55 -9.88
C ALA A 67 12.21 -10.00 -10.28
N THR A 68 12.64 -10.30 -11.51
CA THR A 68 13.87 -9.76 -12.11
C THR A 68 13.47 -8.83 -13.24
N ALA A 69 13.85 -7.56 -13.12
CA ALA A 69 13.74 -6.57 -14.17
C ALA A 69 15.12 -6.35 -14.80
N ALA A 70 15.22 -6.32 -16.12
CA ALA A 70 16.48 -6.11 -16.83
C ALA A 70 16.31 -5.15 -17.99
N ILE A 71 17.29 -4.25 -18.15
CA ILE A 71 17.53 -3.48 -19.37
C ILE A 71 18.52 -4.24 -20.23
N VAL A 72 18.14 -4.51 -21.45
CA VAL A 72 18.97 -5.22 -22.45
C VAL A 72 19.27 -4.27 -23.60
N ASP A 73 20.53 -4.13 -23.95
CA ASP A 73 20.94 -3.42 -25.15
C ASP A 73 20.50 -4.19 -26.40
N ALA A 74 19.63 -3.58 -27.22
CA ALA A 74 19.09 -4.24 -28.41
C ALA A 74 20.13 -4.52 -29.50
N GLU A 75 21.31 -3.87 -29.48
CA GLU A 75 22.36 -4.02 -30.47
C GLU A 75 23.41 -5.05 -30.05
N THR A 76 23.76 -5.10 -28.76
CA THR A 76 24.84 -5.97 -28.24
C THR A 76 24.35 -7.17 -27.45
N GLY A 77 23.12 -7.13 -26.93
CA GLY A 77 22.57 -8.13 -26.00
C GLY A 77 23.13 -8.04 -24.58
N GLU A 78 24.00 -7.06 -24.29
CA GLU A 78 24.44 -6.81 -22.92
C GLU A 78 23.26 -6.43 -22.03
N ARG A 79 23.30 -6.88 -20.76
CA ARG A 79 22.19 -6.66 -19.85
C ARG A 79 22.65 -6.20 -18.47
N VAL A 80 21.81 -5.41 -17.85
CA VAL A 80 21.87 -5.04 -16.44
C VAL A 80 20.55 -5.39 -15.80
N GLU A 81 20.57 -6.05 -14.64
CA GLU A 81 19.36 -6.52 -14.00
C GLU A 81 19.34 -6.26 -12.48
N VAL A 82 18.15 -6.14 -11.94
CA VAL A 82 17.87 -6.07 -10.50
C VAL A 82 16.75 -7.05 -10.18
N THR A 83 16.95 -7.83 -9.12
CA THR A 83 15.94 -8.74 -8.58
C THR A 83 15.41 -8.21 -7.26
N ALA A 84 14.11 -8.23 -7.08
CA ALA A 84 13.44 -7.95 -5.82
C ALA A 84 12.43 -9.05 -5.50
N GLN A 85 12.06 -9.16 -4.24
CA GLN A 85 11.13 -10.19 -3.79
C GLN A 85 9.96 -9.59 -3.00
N ALA A 86 8.82 -10.28 -3.08
CA ALA A 86 7.67 -10.04 -2.22
C ALA A 86 7.17 -11.36 -1.65
N ARG A 87 6.78 -11.35 -0.36
CA ARG A 87 6.20 -12.53 0.28
C ARG A 87 4.73 -12.67 -0.08
N GLU A 88 4.34 -13.86 -0.49
CA GLU A 88 2.94 -14.21 -0.68
C GLU A 88 2.22 -14.29 0.67
N ALA A 89 1.02 -13.75 0.74
CA ALA A 89 0.20 -13.85 1.93
C ALA A 89 -0.42 -15.26 2.02
N ASP A 90 -0.35 -15.90 3.20
CA ASP A 90 -0.91 -17.23 3.43
C ASP A 90 -2.44 -17.24 3.20
N ASN A 91 -3.10 -16.14 3.52
CA ASN A 91 -4.53 -15.94 3.27
C ASN A 91 -4.85 -14.44 3.21
N LYS A 92 -5.66 -14.03 2.24
CA LYS A 92 -6.12 -12.64 2.12
C LYS A 92 -7.63 -12.64 1.87
N LYS A 93 -8.37 -12.13 2.85
CA LYS A 93 -9.84 -12.06 2.77
C LYS A 93 -10.30 -11.37 1.48
N GLY A 94 -11.15 -12.05 0.71
CA GLY A 94 -11.73 -11.53 -0.52
C GLY A 94 -10.86 -11.71 -1.77
N MET A 95 -9.78 -12.49 -1.69
CA MET A 95 -8.95 -12.88 -2.83
C MET A 95 -8.87 -14.41 -2.91
N ASP A 96 -8.91 -14.95 -4.12
CA ASP A 96 -8.55 -16.33 -4.40
C ASP A 96 -7.01 -16.50 -4.46
N PRO A 97 -6.48 -17.75 -4.42
CA PRO A 97 -5.04 -17.99 -4.44
C PRO A 97 -4.33 -17.35 -5.66
N SER A 98 -4.93 -17.41 -6.85
CA SER A 98 -4.33 -16.84 -8.06
C SER A 98 -4.26 -15.31 -7.98
N GLN A 99 -5.27 -14.67 -7.41
CA GLN A 99 -5.26 -13.22 -7.16
C GLN A 99 -4.21 -12.81 -6.12
N VAL A 100 -3.97 -13.64 -5.09
CA VAL A 100 -2.92 -13.40 -4.10
C VAL A 100 -1.55 -13.43 -4.77
N THR A 101 -1.27 -14.48 -5.56
CA THR A 101 -0.03 -14.62 -6.33
C THR A 101 0.16 -13.45 -7.29
N GLY A 102 -0.86 -13.10 -8.07
CA GLY A 102 -0.81 -11.97 -9.02
C GLY A 102 -0.54 -10.62 -8.35
N ALA A 103 -1.19 -10.35 -7.21
CA ALA A 103 -0.92 -9.14 -6.43
C ALA A 103 0.52 -9.11 -5.90
N THR A 104 1.03 -10.25 -5.41
CA THR A 104 2.40 -10.38 -4.90
C THR A 104 3.42 -10.17 -6.03
N SER A 105 3.17 -10.72 -7.22
CA SER A 105 3.97 -10.51 -8.43
C SER A 105 4.07 -9.01 -8.77
N SER A 106 2.95 -8.29 -8.81
CA SER A 106 2.94 -6.85 -9.09
C SER A 106 3.79 -6.06 -8.09
N TYR A 107 3.79 -6.44 -6.80
CA TYR A 107 4.67 -5.83 -5.81
C TYR A 107 6.14 -6.12 -6.05
N ALA A 108 6.50 -7.39 -6.28
CA ALA A 108 7.89 -7.78 -6.55
C ALA A 108 8.44 -7.07 -7.78
N ARG A 109 7.69 -7.04 -8.88
CA ARG A 109 8.03 -6.34 -10.13
C ARG A 109 8.23 -4.84 -9.92
N LYS A 110 7.34 -4.20 -9.15
CA LYS A 110 7.49 -2.78 -8.84
C LYS A 110 8.78 -2.49 -8.09
N TYR A 111 9.14 -3.29 -7.11
CA TYR A 111 10.39 -3.13 -6.38
C TYR A 111 11.63 -3.39 -7.25
N ALA A 112 11.60 -4.40 -8.13
CA ALA A 112 12.67 -4.65 -9.07
C ALA A 112 12.87 -3.46 -10.04
N LEU A 113 11.76 -2.93 -10.59
CA LEU A 113 11.79 -1.73 -11.44
C LEU A 113 12.29 -0.49 -10.71
N ASN A 114 11.85 -0.26 -9.48
CA ASN A 114 12.31 0.87 -8.68
C ASN A 114 13.84 0.82 -8.47
N GLY A 115 14.37 -0.37 -8.14
CA GLY A 115 15.81 -0.54 -7.97
C GLY A 115 16.60 -0.38 -9.28
N LEU A 116 16.10 -0.96 -10.38
CA LEU A 116 16.75 -0.88 -11.69
C LEU A 116 16.77 0.55 -12.24
N LEU A 117 15.66 1.26 -12.12
CA LEU A 117 15.46 2.59 -12.69
C LEU A 117 15.80 3.73 -11.73
N ALA A 118 16.33 3.40 -10.54
CA ALA A 118 16.67 4.35 -9.48
C ALA A 118 15.49 5.29 -9.11
N ILE A 119 14.26 4.74 -9.11
CA ILE A 119 13.06 5.47 -8.73
C ILE A 119 12.89 5.39 -7.22
N ASP A 120 12.98 6.52 -6.52
CA ASP A 120 12.70 6.57 -5.10
C ASP A 120 11.20 6.56 -4.83
N ASP A 121 10.74 5.51 -4.16
CA ASP A 121 9.34 5.38 -3.71
C ASP A 121 9.18 5.67 -2.23
N THR A 122 10.26 5.73 -1.50
CA THR A 122 10.20 5.81 -0.06
C THR A 122 10.13 7.28 0.39
N LYS A 123 8.99 7.67 0.94
CA LYS A 123 9.09 8.37 2.21
C LYS A 123 9.72 7.35 3.14
N ASP A 124 10.94 7.64 3.56
CA ASP A 124 11.67 6.85 4.52
C ASP A 124 10.71 6.37 5.61
N ALA A 125 10.61 5.05 5.84
CA ALA A 125 9.75 4.53 6.89
C ALA A 125 10.17 5.10 8.25
N ASP A 126 11.46 5.46 8.38
CA ASP A 126 12.02 6.15 9.54
C ASP A 126 11.65 7.65 9.56
N ALA A 127 11.29 8.24 8.40
CA ALA A 127 10.75 9.59 8.30
C ALA A 127 9.20 9.63 8.44
N GLN A 128 8.54 8.49 8.57
CA GLN A 128 7.19 8.47 9.11
C GLN A 128 7.32 8.90 10.57
N ALA A 129 6.99 10.17 10.83
CA ALA A 129 6.62 10.58 12.17
C ALA A 129 5.74 9.47 12.77
N PRO A 130 6.03 9.00 14.00
CA PRO A 130 5.28 7.92 14.61
C PRO A 130 3.82 8.20 14.31
N ALA A 131 3.13 7.23 13.73
CA ALA A 131 1.76 7.39 13.25
C ALA A 131 1.09 8.28 14.25
N GLN A 132 0.65 9.46 13.82
CA GLN A 132 0.04 10.42 14.74
C GLN A 132 -0.90 9.56 15.54
N GLN A 133 -0.59 9.37 16.82
CA GLN A 133 -1.56 8.87 17.77
C GLN A 133 -2.71 9.84 17.56
N THR A 134 -3.64 9.46 16.69
CA THR A 134 -4.90 10.15 16.57
C THR A 134 -5.42 10.07 18.00
N SER A 135 -5.32 11.19 18.71
CA SER A 135 -5.83 11.30 20.07
C SER A 135 -7.21 10.67 20.02
N LEU A 136 -7.43 9.65 20.85
CA LEU A 136 -8.70 8.93 20.87
C LEU A 136 -9.82 9.98 20.89
N PRO A 137 -10.90 9.82 20.11
CA PRO A 137 -12.01 10.75 20.15
C PRO A 137 -12.48 10.90 21.59
N LYS A 138 -12.70 12.13 22.04
CA LYS A 138 -13.17 12.39 23.40
C LYS A 138 -14.69 12.42 23.45
N CYS A 139 -15.23 11.85 24.52
CA CYS A 139 -16.65 11.92 24.80
C CYS A 139 -17.04 13.36 25.18
N GLU A 140 -17.97 13.96 24.47
CA GLU A 140 -18.45 15.33 24.72
C GLU A 140 -19.28 15.46 26.02
N MET A 141 -19.70 14.32 26.61
CA MET A 141 -20.48 14.31 27.85
C MET A 141 -19.61 14.15 29.10
N CYS A 142 -18.64 13.23 29.11
CA CYS A 142 -17.82 12.94 30.30
C CYS A 142 -16.34 13.25 30.13
N GLY A 143 -15.89 13.69 28.94
CA GLY A 143 -14.50 14.03 28.64
C GLY A 143 -13.53 12.85 28.49
N SER A 144 -13.99 11.61 28.75
CA SER A 144 -13.15 10.42 28.65
C SER A 144 -12.84 10.08 27.19
N ASP A 145 -11.70 9.44 26.99
CA ASP A 145 -11.33 8.90 25.67
C ASP A 145 -12.30 7.77 25.26
N ILE A 146 -12.72 7.79 23.99
CA ILE A 146 -13.54 6.71 23.43
C ILE A 146 -12.61 5.56 23.07
N ILE A 147 -12.75 4.44 23.79
CA ILE A 147 -11.97 3.22 23.57
C ILE A 147 -12.73 2.21 22.75
N ALA A 148 -12.01 1.29 22.09
CA ALA A 148 -12.63 0.18 21.38
C ALA A 148 -13.43 -0.70 22.34
N THR A 149 -14.61 -1.18 21.91
CA THR A 149 -15.48 -2.06 22.69
C THR A 149 -16.06 -3.15 21.80
N PHE A 150 -16.68 -4.18 22.41
CA PHE A 150 -17.33 -5.24 21.67
C PHE A 150 -18.84 -4.98 21.56
N SER A 151 -19.39 -5.22 20.37
CA SER A 151 -20.84 -5.24 20.17
C SER A 151 -21.49 -6.44 20.88
N LYS A 152 -22.81 -6.43 21.06
CA LYS A 152 -23.58 -7.58 21.59
C LYS A 152 -23.36 -8.88 20.78
N LYS A 153 -22.91 -8.77 19.52
CA LYS A 153 -22.59 -9.89 18.62
C LYS A 153 -21.10 -10.30 18.63
N GLY A 154 -20.30 -9.79 19.58
CA GLY A 154 -18.88 -10.09 19.70
C GLY A 154 -17.95 -9.42 18.67
N GLN A 155 -18.45 -8.47 17.89
CA GLN A 155 -17.64 -7.73 16.92
C GLN A 155 -16.92 -6.56 17.61
N LEU A 156 -15.61 -6.41 17.37
CA LEU A 156 -14.83 -5.27 17.85
C LEU A 156 -15.22 -4.00 17.10
N LEU A 157 -15.62 -2.97 17.84
CA LEU A 157 -15.97 -1.65 17.34
C LEU A 157 -14.83 -0.68 17.64
N SER A 158 -14.28 -0.02 16.61
CA SER A 158 -13.19 0.92 16.78
C SER A 158 -13.66 2.24 17.42
N PRO A 159 -12.74 3.02 18.06
CA PRO A 159 -13.07 4.33 18.63
C PRO A 159 -13.71 5.29 17.64
N ASN A 160 -13.19 5.36 16.42
CA ASN A 160 -13.71 6.23 15.37
C ASN A 160 -15.11 5.79 14.92
N PHE A 161 -15.35 4.48 14.79
CA PHE A 161 -16.68 3.96 14.48
C PHE A 161 -17.70 4.36 15.56
N LEU A 162 -17.34 4.23 16.84
CA LEU A 162 -18.22 4.59 17.96
C LEU A 162 -18.51 6.10 17.98
N ALA A 163 -17.49 6.92 17.70
CA ALA A 163 -17.65 8.37 17.61
C ALA A 163 -18.59 8.77 16.48
N ASP A 164 -18.43 8.19 15.29
CA ASP A 164 -19.30 8.49 14.14
C ASP A 164 -20.73 7.97 14.33
N TYR A 165 -20.86 6.78 14.90
CA TYR A 165 -22.18 6.20 15.25
C TYR A 165 -22.93 7.08 16.24
N SER A 166 -22.24 7.52 17.31
CA SER A 166 -22.87 8.36 18.35
C SER A 166 -23.25 9.75 17.82
N ARG A 167 -22.44 10.35 16.94
CA ARG A 167 -22.79 11.61 16.27
C ARG A 167 -24.04 11.48 15.41
N LYS A 168 -24.15 10.38 14.65
CA LYS A 168 -25.33 10.12 13.82
C LYS A 168 -26.60 9.89 14.62
N LYS A 169 -26.49 9.19 15.77
CA LYS A 169 -27.65 8.79 16.56
C LYS A 169 -28.07 9.86 17.58
N PHE A 170 -27.11 10.51 18.24
CA PHE A 170 -27.36 11.44 19.35
C PHE A 170 -26.94 12.89 19.07
N GLY A 171 -26.43 13.17 17.85
CA GLY A 171 -25.95 14.50 17.48
C GLY A 171 -24.61 14.89 18.14
N ARG A 172 -24.02 14.03 18.96
CA ARG A 172 -22.81 14.27 19.78
C ARG A 172 -21.88 13.06 19.79
N CYS A 173 -20.58 13.35 20.04
CA CYS A 173 -19.58 12.30 20.20
C CYS A 173 -19.64 11.74 21.63
N LEU A 174 -20.11 10.50 21.80
CA LEU A 174 -20.32 9.88 23.12
C LEU A 174 -19.55 8.56 23.24
N CYS A 175 -18.99 8.26 24.42
CA CYS A 175 -18.48 6.93 24.73
C CYS A 175 -19.63 5.91 24.94
N SER A 176 -19.31 4.63 24.97
CA SER A 176 -20.29 3.55 25.09
C SER A 176 -21.21 3.67 26.32
N ASP A 177 -20.68 4.16 27.43
CA ASP A 177 -21.45 4.29 28.67
C ASP A 177 -22.38 5.51 28.63
N CYS A 178 -21.90 6.65 28.11
CA CYS A 178 -22.75 7.83 27.92
C CYS A 178 -23.82 7.59 26.85
N MET A 179 -23.59 6.75 25.83
CA MET A 179 -24.64 6.33 24.91
C MET A 179 -25.75 5.54 25.59
N LYS A 180 -25.41 4.62 26.52
CA LYS A 180 -26.42 3.87 27.32
C LYS A 180 -27.26 4.80 28.19
N HIS A 181 -26.60 5.78 28.84
CA HIS A 181 -27.36 6.78 29.63
C HIS A 181 -28.27 7.65 28.79
N ALA A 182 -27.84 8.06 27.60
CA ALA A 182 -28.69 8.82 26.68
C ALA A 182 -29.89 8.02 26.19
N GLU A 183 -29.72 6.72 25.88
CA GLU A 183 -30.84 5.83 25.52
C GLU A 183 -31.90 5.68 26.64
N GLN A 184 -31.44 5.56 27.90
CA GLN A 184 -32.35 5.44 29.04
C GLN A 184 -33.14 6.72 29.32
N GLN A 185 -32.61 7.89 29.00
CA GLN A 185 -33.30 9.17 29.17
C GLN A 185 -34.35 9.37 28.08
N ASP A 186 -34.13 8.92 26.87
CA ASP A 186 -35.12 8.98 25.76
C ASP A 186 -36.32 8.03 26.02
N GLU A 187 -36.09 6.83 26.62
CA GLU A 187 -37.12 5.89 26.99
C GLU A 187 -37.99 6.34 28.17
N SER A 188 -37.47 7.22 29.03
CA SER A 188 -38.22 7.74 30.19
C SER A 188 -39.03 9.03 29.90
N ALA A 189 -38.85 9.62 28.71
CA ALA A 189 -39.52 10.86 28.29
C ALA A 189 -40.65 10.64 27.26
N GLY A 190 -40.95 9.37 26.89
CA GLY A 190 -42.01 8.96 25.99
C GLY A 190 -43.05 8.10 26.68
#